data_4884c4a0128218a8ddcc44cab9f7f267
#
_entry.id   4884c4a0128218a8ddcc44cab9f7f267
#
_cell.length_a   1.000
_cell.length_b   1.000
_cell.length_c   1.000
_cell.angle_alpha   90.00
_cell.angle_beta   90.00
_cell.angle_gamma   90.00
#
_symmetry.space_group_name_H-M   'P 1'
#
loop_
_entity.id
_entity.type
_entity.pdbx_description
1 polymer ?
#
loop_
_entity_poly.entity_id
_entity_poly.type
_entity_poly.pdbx_seq_one_letter_code
_entity_poly.pdbx_strand_id
1 'polypeptide(L)'
;MRLTTGTLITITSVGQVAGMAGFVSFPALQPEFQRLWALSDSEAGFISGIYFAGYVLAVPLASGLTDRVEARRVYLASLLFGVAGALGFALATQGLASAALWRFLQGAAFGGAHMPGLRALSEVVPGRRQGTAIAVYTGSFTVGSSLSFALSGLLAGAFGWRSGFALLALGPLAAAAIAYAVLPPTPLRREPPHAKTALKSLLQNRRALRFVVAYGLHNSEVSIMRAWMVALLAASAAETGMAYVGGYATIVATAANLLGLPLIVLTNEIATRRERNAVIAIVMTTSGLLGVTLALAAPFSPVITIGAAILFGGIATADSGTINTGLFAAADPGRRGAFLALHAMSGFGASAISPILFGLLLDLTGGSGRASAWIIAFATQAAINALWPLSYVLKRR
;
A
#
# COMPACT_ATOMS: atom_id res chain seq x y z
N MET A 1 -24.29 22.77 -13.40
CA MET A 1 -24.99 22.09 -12.28
C MET A 1 -24.01 21.99 -11.11
N ARG A 2 -24.29 22.58 -9.94
CA ARG A 2 -23.38 22.46 -8.79
C ARG A 2 -23.60 21.09 -8.15
N LEU A 3 -22.53 20.27 -8.11
CA LEU A 3 -22.57 18.97 -7.46
C LEU A 3 -22.86 19.13 -5.96
N THR A 4 -23.57 18.20 -5.36
CA THR A 4 -23.69 18.16 -3.89
C THR A 4 -22.35 17.76 -3.28
N THR A 5 -22.09 18.17 -2.04
CA THR A 5 -20.86 17.79 -1.33
C THR A 5 -20.65 16.27 -1.27
N GLY A 6 -21.72 15.51 -1.05
CA GLY A 6 -21.65 14.04 -1.03
C GLY A 6 -21.24 13.47 -2.39
N THR A 7 -21.87 13.94 -3.47
CA THR A 7 -21.54 13.55 -4.84
C THR A 7 -20.09 13.89 -5.20
N LEU A 8 -19.61 15.05 -4.80
CA LEU A 8 -18.22 15.47 -5.03
C LEU A 8 -17.24 14.53 -4.33
N ILE A 9 -17.45 14.21 -3.05
CA ILE A 9 -16.62 13.27 -2.28
C ILE A 9 -16.60 11.89 -2.97
N THR A 10 -17.78 11.36 -3.33
CA THR A 10 -17.88 10.05 -3.97
C THR A 10 -17.17 10.00 -5.31
N ILE A 11 -17.43 10.95 -6.21
CA ILE A 11 -16.83 10.96 -7.55
C ILE A 11 -15.31 11.13 -7.47
N THR A 12 -14.80 12.00 -6.58
CA THR A 12 -13.35 12.17 -6.40
C THR A 12 -12.71 10.90 -5.82
N SER A 13 -13.39 10.19 -4.91
CA SER A 13 -12.92 8.92 -4.37
C SER A 13 -12.94 7.79 -5.41
N VAL A 14 -13.93 7.77 -6.30
CA VAL A 14 -13.94 6.87 -7.47
C VAL A 14 -12.76 7.20 -8.40
N GLY A 15 -12.47 8.48 -8.62
CA GLY A 15 -11.26 8.91 -9.32
C GLY A 15 -9.98 8.38 -8.67
N GLN A 16 -9.89 8.43 -7.33
CA GLN A 16 -8.76 7.85 -6.59
C GLN A 16 -8.62 6.34 -6.83
N VAL A 17 -9.72 5.59 -6.76
CA VAL A 17 -9.73 4.14 -7.07
C VAL A 17 -9.25 3.88 -8.50
N ALA A 18 -9.77 4.62 -9.48
CA ALA A 18 -9.36 4.50 -10.87
C ALA A 18 -7.86 4.81 -11.04
N GLY A 19 -7.36 5.89 -10.42
CA GLY A 19 -5.95 6.27 -10.45
C GLY A 19 -4.99 5.20 -9.93
N MET A 20 -5.50 4.26 -9.13
CA MET A 20 -4.74 3.14 -8.57
C MET A 20 -4.80 1.85 -9.41
N ALA A 21 -5.39 1.85 -10.60
CA ALA A 21 -5.57 0.64 -11.41
C ALA A 21 -4.27 -0.18 -11.62
N GLY A 22 -3.12 0.48 -11.76
CA GLY A 22 -1.80 -0.16 -11.91
C GLY A 22 -0.95 -0.24 -10.63
N PHE A 23 -1.52 0.03 -9.44
CA PHE A 23 -0.76 0.12 -8.19
C PHE A 23 0.05 -1.15 -7.88
N VAL A 24 -0.57 -2.31 -7.93
CA VAL A 24 0.05 -3.62 -7.70
C VAL A 24 0.23 -4.45 -8.97
N SER A 25 0.30 -3.81 -10.13
CA SER A 25 0.37 -4.51 -11.42
C SER A 25 1.62 -5.41 -11.56
N PHE A 26 2.79 -4.98 -11.07
CA PHE A 26 3.98 -5.82 -11.07
C PHE A 26 3.84 -7.01 -10.11
N PRO A 27 3.51 -6.84 -8.81
CA PRO A 27 3.25 -7.97 -7.91
C PRO A 27 2.19 -8.95 -8.42
N ALA A 28 1.15 -8.47 -9.08
CA ALA A 28 0.09 -9.32 -9.64
C ALA A 28 0.59 -10.28 -10.74
N LEU A 29 1.65 -9.91 -11.44
CA LEU A 29 2.24 -10.69 -12.55
C LEU A 29 3.70 -11.09 -12.25
N GLN A 30 4.14 -10.98 -11.00
CA GLN A 30 5.53 -11.25 -10.62
C GLN A 30 6.05 -12.60 -11.08
N PRO A 31 5.33 -13.75 -10.95
CA PRO A 31 5.83 -15.03 -11.44
C PRO A 31 6.06 -15.07 -12.96
N GLU A 32 5.26 -14.32 -13.73
CA GLU A 32 5.45 -14.18 -15.16
C GLU A 32 6.72 -13.40 -15.48
N PHE A 33 6.93 -12.27 -14.81
CA PHE A 33 8.11 -11.43 -15.03
C PHE A 33 9.40 -12.08 -14.53
N GLN A 34 9.36 -12.85 -13.43
CA GLN A 34 10.52 -13.62 -12.99
C GLN A 34 10.95 -14.63 -14.05
N ARG A 35 10.00 -15.35 -14.69
CA ARG A 35 10.31 -16.24 -15.81
C ARG A 35 10.80 -15.49 -17.04
N LEU A 36 10.10 -14.40 -17.43
CA LEU A 36 10.35 -13.68 -18.66
C LEU A 36 11.71 -12.99 -18.69
N TRP A 37 12.12 -12.46 -17.53
CA TRP A 37 13.37 -11.68 -17.41
C TRP A 37 14.43 -12.38 -16.55
N ALA A 38 14.23 -13.66 -16.21
CA ALA A 38 15.12 -14.45 -15.37
C ALA A 38 15.51 -13.73 -14.06
N LEU A 39 14.54 -13.07 -13.42
CA LEU A 39 14.78 -12.32 -12.18
C LEU A 39 14.94 -13.25 -10.98
N SER A 40 15.91 -12.95 -10.12
CA SER A 40 15.99 -13.52 -8.78
C SER A 40 14.83 -13.01 -7.90
N ASP A 41 14.62 -13.63 -6.73
CA ASP A 41 13.60 -13.18 -5.80
C ASP A 41 13.93 -11.78 -5.23
N SER A 42 15.20 -11.49 -4.94
CA SER A 42 15.63 -10.15 -4.50
C SER A 42 15.40 -9.07 -5.57
N GLU A 43 15.63 -9.37 -6.85
CA GLU A 43 15.36 -8.45 -7.95
C GLU A 43 13.87 -8.19 -8.13
N ALA A 44 13.01 -9.20 -8.00
CA ALA A 44 11.57 -9.04 -8.03
C ALA A 44 11.07 -8.21 -6.83
N GLY A 45 11.63 -8.47 -5.64
CA GLY A 45 11.40 -7.66 -4.45
C GLY A 45 11.83 -6.21 -4.64
N PHE A 46 12.97 -5.97 -5.32
CA PHE A 46 13.46 -4.63 -5.64
C PHE A 46 12.50 -3.87 -6.56
N ILE A 47 12.00 -4.48 -7.63
CA ILE A 47 11.03 -3.84 -8.53
C ILE A 47 9.73 -3.50 -7.78
N SER A 48 9.30 -4.34 -6.83
CA SER A 48 8.13 -4.07 -5.99
C SER A 48 8.38 -2.93 -5.00
N GLY A 49 9.54 -2.92 -4.33
CA GLY A 49 9.90 -1.94 -3.31
C GLY A 49 10.22 -0.56 -3.88
N ILE A 50 10.87 -0.48 -5.05
CA ILE A 50 11.29 0.78 -5.68
C ILE A 50 10.09 1.70 -6.01
N TYR A 51 8.91 1.14 -6.20
CA TYR A 51 7.67 1.91 -6.33
C TYR A 51 7.44 2.79 -5.09
N PHE A 52 7.59 2.22 -3.90
CA PHE A 52 7.41 2.96 -2.65
C PHE A 52 8.56 3.93 -2.38
N ALA A 53 9.77 3.66 -2.86
CA ALA A 53 10.86 4.63 -2.82
C ALA A 53 10.53 5.88 -3.66
N GLY A 54 9.98 5.70 -4.87
CA GLY A 54 9.48 6.79 -5.70
C GLY A 54 8.38 7.60 -4.98
N TYR A 55 7.44 6.90 -4.33
CA TYR A 55 6.38 7.53 -3.54
C TYR A 55 6.96 8.39 -2.39
N VAL A 56 7.85 7.83 -1.58
CA VAL A 56 8.43 8.52 -0.39
C VAL A 56 9.19 9.77 -0.79
N LEU A 57 9.92 9.73 -1.91
CA LEU A 57 10.66 10.89 -2.42
C LEU A 57 9.74 11.96 -3.03
N ALA A 58 8.67 11.55 -3.69
CA ALA A 58 7.76 12.48 -4.35
C ALA A 58 6.81 13.20 -3.38
N VAL A 59 6.35 12.56 -2.30
CA VAL A 59 5.36 13.13 -1.37
C VAL A 59 5.79 14.49 -0.80
N PRO A 60 6.99 14.67 -0.19
CA PRO A 60 7.37 15.97 0.35
C PRO A 60 7.54 17.02 -0.74
N LEU A 61 8.03 16.65 -1.94
CA LEU A 61 8.19 17.55 -3.07
C LEU A 61 6.83 18.04 -3.60
N ALA A 62 5.91 17.11 -3.84
CA ALA A 62 4.57 17.42 -4.35
C ALA A 62 3.75 18.19 -3.32
N SER A 63 3.80 17.81 -2.04
CA SER A 63 3.12 18.54 -0.96
C SER A 63 3.67 19.96 -0.81
N GLY A 64 5.00 20.15 -0.83
CA GLY A 64 5.62 21.47 -0.82
C GLY A 64 5.29 22.31 -2.07
N LEU A 65 5.11 21.66 -3.22
CA LEU A 65 4.69 22.34 -4.45
C LEU A 65 3.26 22.88 -4.34
N THR A 66 2.37 22.20 -3.61
CA THR A 66 0.99 22.70 -3.39
C THR A 66 0.89 23.97 -2.55
N ASP A 67 1.98 24.42 -1.94
CA ASP A 67 2.05 25.73 -1.28
C ASP A 67 2.30 26.90 -2.27
N ARG A 68 2.77 26.57 -3.47
CA ARG A 68 3.12 27.52 -4.55
C ARG A 68 2.26 27.38 -5.79
N VAL A 69 1.71 26.20 -6.01
CA VAL A 69 0.89 25.84 -7.16
C VAL A 69 -0.42 25.25 -6.62
N GLU A 70 -1.53 25.55 -7.28
CA GLU A 70 -2.84 25.01 -6.94
C GLU A 70 -2.82 23.48 -6.81
N ALA A 71 -3.33 22.93 -5.70
CA ALA A 71 -3.29 21.49 -5.39
C ALA A 71 -3.92 20.64 -6.52
N ARG A 72 -5.01 21.12 -7.12
CA ARG A 72 -5.65 20.48 -8.28
C ARG A 72 -4.70 20.34 -9.47
N ARG A 73 -3.86 21.34 -9.77
CA ARG A 73 -2.92 21.29 -10.89
C ARG A 73 -1.80 20.28 -10.63
N VAL A 74 -1.29 20.24 -9.41
CA VAL A 74 -0.29 19.25 -8.99
C VAL A 74 -0.87 17.84 -9.10
N TYR A 75 -2.11 17.65 -8.64
CA TYR A 75 -2.84 16.39 -8.75
C TYR A 75 -2.99 15.92 -10.20
N LEU A 76 -3.50 16.79 -11.08
CA LEU A 76 -3.69 16.49 -12.51
C LEU A 76 -2.37 16.15 -13.22
N ALA A 77 -1.33 16.96 -13.00
CA ALA A 77 -0.01 16.71 -13.57
C ALA A 77 0.56 15.35 -13.12
N SER A 78 0.39 15.00 -11.84
CA SER A 78 0.85 13.73 -11.29
C SER A 78 0.08 12.54 -11.86
N LEU A 79 -1.24 12.66 -12.07
CA LEU A 79 -2.04 11.61 -12.71
C LEU A 79 -1.60 11.39 -14.17
N LEU A 80 -1.36 12.46 -14.93
CA LEU A 80 -0.84 12.36 -16.31
C LEU A 80 0.58 11.77 -16.34
N PHE A 81 1.41 12.10 -15.35
CA PHE A 81 2.70 11.46 -15.18
C PHE A 81 2.57 9.96 -14.87
N GLY A 82 1.53 9.55 -14.12
CA GLY A 82 1.17 8.16 -13.89
C GLY A 82 0.75 7.42 -15.17
N VAL A 83 0.01 8.10 -16.07
CA VAL A 83 -0.31 7.56 -17.42
C VAL A 83 0.98 7.30 -18.19
N ALA A 84 1.90 8.27 -18.23
CA ALA A 84 3.19 8.11 -18.93
C ALA A 84 4.02 6.97 -18.32
N GLY A 85 4.04 6.84 -16.98
CA GLY A 85 4.73 5.75 -16.29
C GLY A 85 4.15 4.36 -16.59
N ALA A 86 2.81 4.24 -16.70
CA ALA A 86 2.15 2.97 -17.06
C ALA A 86 2.40 2.60 -18.51
N LEU A 87 2.27 3.54 -19.43
CA LEU A 87 2.58 3.33 -20.85
C LEU A 87 4.07 3.03 -21.07
N GLY A 88 4.96 3.75 -20.37
CA GLY A 88 6.40 3.49 -20.42
C GLY A 88 6.75 2.08 -19.96
N PHE A 89 6.12 1.60 -18.88
CA PHE A 89 6.28 0.22 -18.45
C PHE A 89 5.80 -0.76 -19.52
N ALA A 90 4.63 -0.54 -20.11
CA ALA A 90 4.06 -1.42 -21.14
C ALA A 90 4.94 -1.50 -22.40
N LEU A 91 5.44 -0.36 -22.86
CA LEU A 91 6.07 -0.23 -24.19
C LEU A 91 7.59 -0.37 -24.17
N ALA A 92 8.25 0.04 -23.06
CA ALA A 92 9.69 0.16 -23.01
C ALA A 92 10.38 -0.76 -21.98
N THR A 93 9.63 -1.61 -21.25
CA THR A 93 10.24 -2.53 -20.29
C THR A 93 10.81 -3.77 -20.98
N GLN A 94 12.08 -4.08 -20.68
CA GLN A 94 12.82 -5.22 -21.25
C GLN A 94 13.55 -6.07 -20.19
N GLY A 95 13.50 -5.70 -18.91
CA GLY A 95 14.19 -6.38 -17.80
C GLY A 95 14.26 -5.53 -16.54
N LEU A 96 15.11 -5.95 -15.60
CA LEU A 96 15.23 -5.37 -14.26
C LEU A 96 15.34 -3.83 -14.26
N ALA A 97 16.34 -3.27 -14.95
CA ALA A 97 16.63 -1.85 -14.87
C ALA A 97 15.48 -0.98 -15.40
N SER A 98 14.90 -1.35 -16.55
CA SER A 98 13.78 -0.62 -17.14
C SER A 98 12.48 -0.81 -16.34
N ALA A 99 12.23 -2.00 -15.78
CA ALA A 99 11.11 -2.25 -14.90
C ALA A 99 11.20 -1.41 -13.62
N ALA A 100 12.38 -1.38 -12.99
CA ALA A 100 12.65 -0.59 -11.80
C ALA A 100 12.46 0.92 -12.07
N LEU A 101 12.98 1.43 -13.19
CA LEU A 101 12.81 2.83 -13.58
C LEU A 101 11.31 3.21 -13.69
N TRP A 102 10.55 2.45 -14.46
CA TRP A 102 9.14 2.78 -14.67
C TRP A 102 8.32 2.59 -13.39
N ARG A 103 8.64 1.59 -12.55
CA ARG A 103 7.99 1.41 -11.25
C ARG A 103 8.30 2.56 -10.29
N PHE A 104 9.54 3.05 -10.26
CA PHE A 104 9.90 4.24 -9.50
C PHE A 104 9.10 5.46 -9.94
N LEU A 105 9.01 5.71 -11.25
CA LEU A 105 8.25 6.83 -11.81
C LEU A 105 6.74 6.71 -11.53
N GLN A 106 6.16 5.51 -11.61
CA GLN A 106 4.77 5.26 -11.22
C GLN A 106 4.55 5.55 -9.73
N GLY A 107 5.47 5.13 -8.86
CA GLY A 107 5.43 5.43 -7.43
C GLY A 107 5.51 6.92 -7.15
N ALA A 108 6.39 7.64 -7.85
CA ALA A 108 6.51 9.09 -7.74
C ALA A 108 5.22 9.80 -8.21
N ALA A 109 4.64 9.34 -9.31
CA ALA A 109 3.34 9.83 -9.79
C ALA A 109 2.23 9.65 -8.76
N PHE A 110 2.17 8.47 -8.12
CA PHE A 110 1.18 8.18 -7.10
C PHE A 110 1.39 9.05 -5.84
N GLY A 111 2.64 9.24 -5.39
CA GLY A 111 2.98 10.16 -4.29
C GLY A 111 2.57 11.59 -4.57
N GLY A 112 2.77 12.04 -5.81
CA GLY A 112 2.34 13.35 -6.30
C GLY A 112 0.82 13.48 -6.49
N ALA A 113 0.09 12.38 -6.66
CA ALA A 113 -1.35 12.39 -6.85
C ALA A 113 -2.11 12.27 -5.51
N HIS A 114 -1.74 11.31 -4.64
CA HIS A 114 -2.54 10.95 -3.47
C HIS A 114 -2.75 12.11 -2.49
N MET A 115 -1.67 12.75 -2.03
CA MET A 115 -1.76 13.85 -1.06
C MET A 115 -2.27 15.16 -1.67
N PRO A 116 -1.81 15.62 -2.85
CA PRO A 116 -2.41 16.78 -3.52
C PRO A 116 -3.89 16.58 -3.88
N GLY A 117 -4.32 15.36 -4.25
CA GLY A 117 -5.72 15.03 -4.51
C GLY A 117 -6.59 15.17 -3.26
N LEU A 118 -6.11 14.66 -2.11
CA LEU A 118 -6.77 14.84 -0.82
C LEU A 118 -6.87 16.32 -0.44
N ARG A 119 -5.79 17.10 -0.64
CA ARG A 119 -5.78 18.55 -0.38
C ARG A 119 -6.79 19.27 -1.28
N ALA A 120 -6.78 19.00 -2.59
CA ALA A 120 -7.70 19.62 -3.54
C ALA A 120 -9.18 19.33 -3.21
N LEU A 121 -9.50 18.08 -2.76
CA LEU A 121 -10.83 17.75 -2.27
C LEU A 121 -11.17 18.52 -0.99
N SER A 122 -10.25 18.56 -0.03
CA SER A 122 -10.46 19.23 1.26
C SER A 122 -10.67 20.74 1.15
N GLU A 123 -10.04 21.39 0.15
CA GLU A 123 -10.19 22.83 -0.10
C GLU A 123 -11.59 23.21 -0.58
N VAL A 124 -12.32 22.30 -1.23
CA VAL A 124 -13.66 22.56 -1.79
C VAL A 124 -14.80 22.00 -0.93
N VAL A 125 -14.48 21.14 0.06
CA VAL A 125 -15.48 20.57 0.97
C VAL A 125 -15.67 21.45 2.21
N PRO A 126 -16.93 21.77 2.63
CA PRO A 126 -17.19 22.54 3.84
C PRO A 126 -16.61 21.90 5.11
N GLY A 127 -16.07 22.71 6.04
CA GLY A 127 -15.30 22.27 7.21
C GLY A 127 -15.94 21.15 8.03
N ARG A 128 -17.27 21.20 8.27
CA ARG A 128 -18.00 20.14 9.01
C ARG A 128 -18.02 18.78 8.30
N ARG A 129 -17.77 18.71 6.99
CA ARG A 129 -17.71 17.47 6.17
C ARG A 129 -16.30 17.07 5.76
N GLN A 130 -15.27 17.85 6.11
CA GLN A 130 -13.88 17.52 5.77
C GLN A 130 -13.42 16.19 6.36
N GLY A 131 -13.80 15.89 7.61
CA GLY A 131 -13.49 14.59 8.22
C GLY A 131 -14.05 13.42 7.43
N THR A 132 -15.30 13.53 6.94
CA THR A 132 -15.93 12.51 6.09
C THR A 132 -15.19 12.40 4.75
N ALA A 133 -14.84 13.53 4.13
CA ALA A 133 -14.11 13.53 2.86
C ALA A 133 -12.74 12.84 2.99
N ILE A 134 -11.99 13.16 4.04
CA ILE A 134 -10.70 12.52 4.34
C ILE A 134 -10.89 11.01 4.53
N ALA A 135 -11.86 10.59 5.34
CA ALA A 135 -12.10 9.18 5.64
C ALA A 135 -12.49 8.38 4.38
N VAL A 136 -13.40 8.90 3.55
CA VAL A 136 -13.85 8.22 2.33
C VAL A 136 -12.72 8.18 1.28
N TYR A 137 -12.00 9.29 1.08
CA TYR A 137 -10.90 9.36 0.14
C TYR A 137 -9.74 8.44 0.54
N THR A 138 -9.33 8.44 1.81
CA THR A 138 -8.27 7.56 2.29
C THR A 138 -8.71 6.10 2.33
N GLY A 139 -9.96 5.81 2.68
CA GLY A 139 -10.52 4.46 2.63
C GLY A 139 -10.60 3.89 1.20
N SER A 140 -10.79 4.75 0.18
CA SER A 140 -10.78 4.35 -1.22
C SER A 140 -9.43 3.77 -1.69
N PHE A 141 -8.34 4.06 -0.97
CA PHE A 141 -7.03 3.43 -1.20
C PHE A 141 -7.09 1.89 -1.10
N THR A 142 -7.75 1.36 -0.07
CA THR A 142 -7.86 -0.10 0.10
C THR A 142 -8.66 -0.72 -1.03
N VAL A 143 -9.74 -0.07 -1.46
CA VAL A 143 -10.53 -0.52 -2.63
C VAL A 143 -9.68 -0.50 -3.90
N GLY A 144 -9.00 0.62 -4.17
CA GLY A 144 -8.16 0.78 -5.36
C GLY A 144 -7.01 -0.22 -5.42
N SER A 145 -6.30 -0.42 -4.30
CA SER A 145 -5.22 -1.41 -4.21
C SER A 145 -5.71 -2.84 -4.40
N SER A 146 -6.90 -3.17 -3.90
CA SER A 146 -7.51 -4.48 -4.06
C SER A 146 -7.92 -4.73 -5.52
N LEU A 147 -8.67 -3.81 -6.11
CA LEU A 147 -9.12 -3.93 -7.50
C LEU A 147 -7.95 -3.94 -8.49
N SER A 148 -6.84 -3.29 -8.16
CA SER A 148 -5.63 -3.33 -8.99
C SER A 148 -5.09 -4.75 -9.20
N PHE A 149 -5.20 -5.66 -8.21
CA PHE A 149 -4.84 -7.07 -8.41
C PHE A 149 -5.74 -7.75 -9.45
N ALA A 150 -7.06 -7.65 -9.28
CA ALA A 150 -8.02 -8.25 -10.20
C ALA A 150 -7.86 -7.70 -11.62
N LEU A 151 -7.81 -6.38 -11.77
CA LEU A 151 -7.64 -5.73 -13.07
C LEU A 151 -6.35 -6.15 -13.75
N SER A 152 -5.24 -6.18 -13.01
CA SER A 152 -3.94 -6.58 -13.57
C SER A 152 -3.96 -8.03 -14.06
N GLY A 153 -4.49 -8.97 -13.26
CA GLY A 153 -4.57 -10.38 -13.66
C GLY A 153 -5.53 -10.61 -14.81
N LEU A 154 -6.72 -10.01 -14.78
CA LEU A 154 -7.74 -10.18 -15.83
C LEU A 154 -7.29 -9.59 -17.17
N LEU A 155 -6.75 -8.36 -17.16
CA LEU A 155 -6.30 -7.70 -18.40
C LEU A 155 -5.06 -8.39 -18.99
N ALA A 156 -4.11 -8.82 -18.15
CA ALA A 156 -2.95 -9.56 -18.64
C ALA A 156 -3.33 -10.95 -19.18
N GLY A 157 -4.27 -11.64 -18.51
CA GLY A 157 -4.77 -12.93 -18.98
C GLY A 157 -5.53 -12.86 -20.31
N ALA A 158 -6.29 -11.76 -20.55
CA ALA A 158 -7.07 -11.58 -21.75
C ALA A 158 -6.25 -11.05 -22.95
N PHE A 159 -5.29 -10.14 -22.70
CA PHE A 159 -4.63 -9.37 -23.75
C PHE A 159 -3.10 -9.45 -23.71
N GLY A 160 -2.54 -10.25 -22.79
CA GLY A 160 -1.10 -10.27 -22.50
C GLY A 160 -0.67 -9.08 -21.63
N TRP A 161 0.47 -9.22 -20.95
CA TRP A 161 0.91 -8.25 -19.94
C TRP A 161 1.17 -6.83 -20.51
N ARG A 162 1.73 -6.71 -21.73
CA ARG A 162 2.00 -5.41 -22.35
C ARG A 162 0.72 -4.62 -22.59
N SER A 163 -0.25 -5.24 -23.24
CA SER A 163 -1.58 -4.64 -23.51
C SER A 163 -2.33 -4.40 -22.19
N GLY A 164 -2.24 -5.33 -21.24
CA GLY A 164 -2.82 -5.19 -19.91
C GLY A 164 -2.31 -3.94 -19.18
N PHE A 165 -0.98 -3.73 -19.15
CA PHE A 165 -0.39 -2.52 -18.54
C PHE A 165 -0.76 -1.23 -19.28
N ALA A 166 -0.83 -1.27 -20.62
CA ALA A 166 -1.29 -0.12 -21.40
C ALA A 166 -2.76 0.23 -21.09
N LEU A 167 -3.63 -0.78 -20.93
CA LEU A 167 -5.03 -0.58 -20.54
C LEU A 167 -5.15 -0.06 -19.09
N LEU A 168 -4.28 -0.47 -18.17
CA LEU A 168 -4.25 0.06 -16.81
C LEU A 168 -3.94 1.58 -16.77
N ALA A 169 -3.26 2.13 -17.80
CA ALA A 169 -3.05 3.56 -17.93
C ALA A 169 -4.35 4.38 -18.11
N LEU A 170 -5.44 3.73 -18.54
CA LEU A 170 -6.76 4.36 -18.61
C LEU A 170 -7.29 4.73 -17.20
N GLY A 171 -6.83 4.05 -16.15
CA GLY A 171 -7.21 4.37 -14.78
C GLY A 171 -6.78 5.78 -14.34
N PRO A 172 -5.49 6.12 -14.30
CA PRO A 172 -5.06 7.47 -13.98
C PRO A 172 -5.52 8.52 -15.01
N LEU A 173 -5.74 8.15 -16.28
CA LEU A 173 -6.35 9.04 -17.27
C LEU A 173 -7.80 9.38 -16.92
N ALA A 174 -8.61 8.39 -16.56
CA ALA A 174 -9.98 8.58 -16.08
C ALA A 174 -10.02 9.40 -14.78
N ALA A 175 -9.08 9.14 -13.85
CA ALA A 175 -8.93 9.93 -12.65
C ALA A 175 -8.63 11.42 -12.96
N ALA A 176 -7.76 11.68 -13.93
CA ALA A 176 -7.45 13.03 -14.37
C ALA A 176 -8.67 13.71 -15.01
N ALA A 177 -9.41 13.02 -15.88
CA ALA A 177 -10.64 13.52 -16.47
C ALA A 177 -11.70 13.84 -15.40
N ILE A 178 -11.90 12.94 -14.44
CA ILE A 178 -12.80 13.15 -13.29
C ILE A 178 -12.37 14.39 -12.49
N ALA A 179 -11.09 14.44 -12.08
CA ALA A 179 -10.57 15.55 -11.29
C ALA A 179 -10.70 16.90 -12.03
N TYR A 180 -10.44 16.90 -13.33
CA TYR A 180 -10.61 18.09 -14.18
C TYR A 180 -12.07 18.56 -14.23
N ALA A 181 -13.02 17.62 -14.34
CA ALA A 181 -14.44 17.93 -14.47
C ALA A 181 -15.10 18.36 -13.15
N VAL A 182 -14.68 17.77 -12.01
CA VAL A 182 -15.45 17.93 -10.76
C VAL A 182 -14.77 18.80 -9.70
N LEU A 183 -13.43 18.92 -9.71
CA LEU A 183 -12.72 19.77 -8.76
C LEU A 183 -12.57 21.18 -9.36
N PRO A 184 -13.20 22.21 -8.76
CA PRO A 184 -13.03 23.58 -9.25
C PRO A 184 -11.61 24.10 -8.95
N PRO A 185 -11.12 25.09 -9.72
CA PRO A 185 -9.91 25.81 -9.35
C PRO A 185 -10.10 26.49 -7.99
N THR A 186 -9.09 26.41 -7.14
CA THR A 186 -9.08 27.05 -5.82
C THR A 186 -7.97 28.09 -5.73
N PRO A 187 -8.21 29.25 -5.09
CA PRO A 187 -7.16 30.24 -4.89
C PRO A 187 -6.07 29.65 -3.98
N LEU A 188 -4.81 30.00 -4.28
CA LEU A 188 -3.67 29.62 -3.45
C LEU A 188 -3.86 30.15 -2.03
N ARG A 189 -4.06 29.26 -1.06
CA ARG A 189 -3.96 29.59 0.36
C ARG A 189 -2.51 29.42 0.79
N ARG A 190 -1.81 30.52 1.00
CA ARG A 190 -0.50 30.50 1.66
C ARG A 190 -0.75 30.16 3.12
N GLU A 191 -0.50 28.92 3.48
CA GLU A 191 -0.38 28.56 4.89
C GLU A 191 0.91 29.17 5.46
N PRO A 192 0.89 29.71 6.68
CA PRO A 192 2.12 30.17 7.32
C PRO A 192 3.12 29.00 7.34
N PRO A 193 4.42 29.26 7.10
CA PRO A 193 5.43 28.21 7.09
C PRO A 193 5.37 27.44 8.40
N HIS A 194 5.14 26.14 8.30
CA HIS A 194 5.16 25.27 9.47
C HIS A 194 6.52 25.41 10.15
N ALA A 195 6.51 25.76 11.43
CA ALA A 195 7.74 25.89 12.21
C ALA A 195 8.54 24.59 12.04
N LYS A 196 9.81 24.71 11.64
CA LYS A 196 10.71 23.55 11.51
C LYS A 196 10.81 22.87 12.85
N THR A 197 10.07 21.79 13.04
CA THR A 197 10.11 21.03 14.29
C THR A 197 11.42 20.25 14.29
N ALA A 198 12.28 20.53 15.25
CA ALA A 198 13.55 19.81 15.37
C ALA A 198 13.27 18.30 15.59
N LEU A 199 13.90 17.43 14.80
CA LEU A 199 13.75 15.97 14.92
C LEU A 199 13.96 15.49 16.36
N LYS A 200 14.93 16.07 17.08
CA LYS A 200 15.20 15.79 18.49
C LYS A 200 13.95 15.95 19.38
N SER A 201 13.10 16.94 19.09
CA SER A 201 11.89 17.19 19.89
C SER A 201 10.77 16.18 19.60
N LEU A 202 10.74 15.59 18.39
CA LEU A 202 9.83 14.48 18.05
C LEU A 202 10.27 13.19 18.77
N LEU A 203 11.60 12.94 18.85
CA LEU A 203 12.15 11.75 19.49
C LEU A 203 11.91 11.72 21.02
N GLN A 204 11.55 12.84 21.64
CA GLN A 204 11.21 12.91 23.07
C GLN A 204 9.80 12.35 23.37
N ASN A 205 8.84 12.40 22.41
CA ASN A 205 7.50 11.86 22.62
C ASN A 205 7.47 10.34 22.33
N ARG A 206 7.94 9.56 23.33
CA ARG A 206 8.00 8.09 23.22
C ARG A 206 6.64 7.44 22.98
N ARG A 207 5.53 8.09 23.39
CA ARG A 207 4.17 7.57 23.17
C ARG A 207 3.78 7.65 21.70
N ALA A 208 4.03 8.76 21.03
CA ALA A 208 3.78 8.92 19.60
C ALA A 208 4.73 8.04 18.78
N LEU A 209 6.03 7.96 19.16
CA LEU A 209 7.00 7.13 18.44
C LEU A 209 6.66 5.64 18.42
N ARG A 210 5.98 5.12 19.44
CA ARG A 210 5.50 3.73 19.42
C ARG A 210 4.57 3.47 18.26
N PHE A 211 3.65 4.39 17.96
CA PHE A 211 2.75 4.26 16.82
C PHE A 211 3.47 4.46 15.49
N VAL A 212 4.54 5.27 15.44
CA VAL A 212 5.40 5.40 14.26
C VAL A 212 6.11 4.07 13.96
N VAL A 213 6.68 3.42 14.99
CA VAL A 213 7.31 2.10 14.86
C VAL A 213 6.29 1.03 14.49
N ALA A 214 5.14 1.00 15.18
CA ALA A 214 4.05 0.08 14.85
C ALA A 214 3.63 0.18 13.38
N TYR A 215 3.56 1.40 12.84
CA TYR A 215 3.20 1.63 11.44
C TYR A 215 4.29 1.16 10.46
N GLY A 216 5.56 1.29 10.82
CA GLY A 216 6.67 0.74 10.05
C GLY A 216 6.59 -0.78 9.96
N LEU A 217 6.35 -1.47 11.09
CA LEU A 217 6.19 -2.92 11.14
C LEU A 217 4.94 -3.38 10.37
N HIS A 218 3.80 -2.72 10.59
CA HIS A 218 2.56 -2.96 9.85
C HIS A 218 2.77 -2.85 8.33
N ASN A 219 3.37 -1.75 7.86
CA ASN A 219 3.59 -1.56 6.42
C ASN A 219 4.65 -2.51 5.85
N SER A 220 5.64 -2.94 6.65
CA SER A 220 6.56 -4.01 6.26
C SER A 220 5.78 -5.28 5.91
N GLU A 221 4.88 -5.74 6.79
CA GLU A 221 4.06 -6.92 6.57
C GLU A 221 3.10 -6.76 5.38
N VAL A 222 2.37 -5.65 5.33
CA VAL A 222 1.41 -5.36 4.25
C VAL A 222 2.10 -5.29 2.88
N SER A 223 3.31 -4.72 2.80
CA SER A 223 4.04 -4.64 1.54
C SER A 223 4.61 -5.99 1.12
N ILE A 224 5.08 -6.82 2.05
CA ILE A 224 5.47 -8.21 1.79
C ILE A 224 4.27 -9.01 1.29
N MET A 225 3.15 -8.94 1.99
CA MET A 225 1.90 -9.59 1.59
C MET A 225 1.51 -9.20 0.16
N ARG A 226 1.50 -7.92 -0.16
CA ARG A 226 1.15 -7.45 -1.51
C ARG A 226 2.16 -7.85 -2.57
N ALA A 227 3.45 -7.83 -2.26
CA ALA A 227 4.50 -8.18 -3.21
C ALA A 227 4.55 -9.69 -3.49
N TRP A 228 4.34 -10.52 -2.49
CA TRP A 228 4.71 -11.94 -2.55
C TRP A 228 3.53 -12.92 -2.52
N MET A 229 2.30 -12.47 -2.24
CA MET A 229 1.14 -13.36 -2.14
C MET A 229 0.86 -14.11 -3.45
N VAL A 230 0.89 -13.42 -4.59
CA VAL A 230 0.64 -14.05 -5.90
C VAL A 230 1.74 -15.06 -6.24
N ALA A 231 3.00 -14.74 -5.91
CA ALA A 231 4.12 -15.64 -6.13
C ALA A 231 4.03 -16.90 -5.25
N LEU A 232 3.65 -16.76 -3.97
CA LEU A 232 3.42 -17.89 -3.09
C LEU A 232 2.27 -18.78 -3.59
N LEU A 233 1.15 -18.18 -4.01
CA LEU A 233 0.02 -18.94 -4.55
C LEU A 233 0.39 -19.68 -5.85
N ALA A 234 1.25 -19.10 -6.68
CA ALA A 234 1.78 -19.74 -7.88
C ALA A 234 2.72 -20.92 -7.51
N ALA A 235 3.59 -20.74 -6.53
CA ALA A 235 4.46 -21.80 -6.02
C ALA A 235 3.64 -22.95 -5.42
N SER A 236 2.61 -22.65 -4.61
CA SER A 236 1.68 -23.63 -4.06
C SER A 236 0.95 -24.43 -5.14
N ALA A 237 0.51 -23.77 -6.21
CA ALA A 237 -0.14 -24.46 -7.32
C ALA A 237 0.82 -25.43 -8.04
N ALA A 238 2.08 -25.02 -8.23
CA ALA A 238 3.10 -25.86 -8.85
C ALA A 238 3.42 -27.10 -8.00
N GLU A 239 3.59 -26.94 -6.69
CA GLU A 239 3.88 -28.05 -5.75
C GLU A 239 2.72 -29.05 -5.67
N THR A 240 1.48 -28.58 -5.68
CA THR A 240 0.29 -29.43 -5.51
C THR A 240 -0.27 -29.98 -6.82
N GLY A 241 0.34 -29.65 -7.97
CA GLY A 241 -0.14 -30.05 -9.29
C GLY A 241 -1.48 -29.41 -9.70
N MET A 242 -1.92 -28.37 -8.99
CA MET A 242 -3.12 -27.63 -9.34
C MET A 242 -2.86 -26.80 -10.61
N ALA A 243 -3.80 -26.87 -11.58
CA ALA A 243 -3.71 -26.04 -12.77
C ALA A 243 -3.66 -24.55 -12.37
N TYR A 244 -2.54 -23.90 -12.62
CA TYR A 244 -2.38 -22.47 -12.38
C TYR A 244 -3.11 -21.70 -13.47
N VAL A 245 -4.30 -21.23 -13.17
CA VAL A 245 -4.98 -20.22 -13.95
C VAL A 245 -4.56 -18.86 -13.41
N GLY A 246 -3.71 -18.12 -14.13
CA GLY A 246 -3.07 -16.89 -13.64
C GLY A 246 -4.00 -15.86 -13.01
N GLY A 247 -5.29 -15.88 -13.34
CA GLY A 247 -6.32 -15.02 -12.75
C GLY A 247 -6.71 -15.40 -11.32
N TYR A 248 -6.59 -16.68 -10.88
CA TYR A 248 -7.09 -17.05 -9.56
C TYR A 248 -6.29 -16.41 -8.40
N ALA A 249 -4.96 -16.38 -8.52
CA ALA A 249 -4.10 -15.84 -7.48
C ALA A 249 -4.33 -14.33 -7.28
N THR A 250 -4.58 -13.59 -8.36
CA THR A 250 -4.91 -12.16 -8.29
C THR A 250 -6.31 -11.92 -7.72
N ILE A 251 -7.28 -12.81 -7.96
CA ILE A 251 -8.61 -12.76 -7.32
C ILE A 251 -8.50 -13.06 -5.83
N VAL A 252 -7.72 -14.06 -5.43
CA VAL A 252 -7.44 -14.35 -4.00
C VAL A 252 -6.78 -13.14 -3.32
N ALA A 253 -5.76 -12.54 -3.95
CA ALA A 253 -5.11 -11.35 -3.43
C ALA A 253 -6.09 -10.14 -3.34
N THR A 254 -7.02 -10.01 -4.29
CA THR A 254 -8.09 -9.02 -4.24
C THR A 254 -9.00 -9.24 -3.04
N ALA A 255 -9.48 -10.48 -2.83
CA ALA A 255 -10.34 -10.83 -1.70
C ALA A 255 -9.63 -10.61 -0.36
N ALA A 256 -8.35 -10.98 -0.27
CA ALA A 256 -7.51 -10.79 0.90
C ALA A 256 -7.39 -9.31 1.31
N ASN A 257 -7.14 -8.42 0.35
CA ASN A 257 -7.07 -6.98 0.62
C ASN A 257 -8.46 -6.38 0.92
N LEU A 258 -9.54 -6.80 0.23
CA LEU A 258 -10.90 -6.31 0.48
C LEU A 258 -11.42 -6.71 1.87
N LEU A 259 -11.08 -7.90 2.36
CA LEU A 259 -11.43 -8.34 3.71
C LEU A 259 -10.86 -7.38 4.77
N GLY A 260 -9.77 -6.69 4.47
CA GLY A 260 -9.20 -5.67 5.36
C GLY A 260 -10.14 -4.52 5.67
N LEU A 261 -11.02 -4.11 4.75
CA LEU A 261 -11.94 -2.97 4.97
C LEU A 261 -12.83 -3.12 6.20
N PRO A 262 -13.66 -4.17 6.32
CA PRO A 262 -14.47 -4.36 7.51
C PRO A 262 -13.62 -4.62 8.76
N LEU A 263 -12.46 -5.28 8.63
CA LEU A 263 -11.60 -5.56 9.76
C LEU A 263 -10.89 -4.31 10.31
N ILE A 264 -10.50 -3.36 9.47
CA ILE A 264 -9.96 -2.06 9.90
C ILE A 264 -11.00 -1.30 10.75
N VAL A 265 -12.26 -1.29 10.31
CA VAL A 265 -13.34 -0.63 11.05
C VAL A 265 -13.61 -1.36 12.37
N LEU A 266 -13.73 -2.68 12.34
CA LEU A 266 -13.99 -3.51 13.51
C LEU A 266 -12.90 -3.38 14.57
N THR A 267 -11.62 -3.50 14.18
CA THR A 267 -10.49 -3.39 15.13
C THR A 267 -10.37 -2.00 15.71
N ASN A 268 -10.63 -0.95 14.92
CA ASN A 268 -10.65 0.41 15.45
C ASN A 268 -11.81 0.61 16.44
N GLU A 269 -12.99 0.06 16.19
CA GLU A 269 -14.11 0.10 17.14
C GLU A 269 -13.79 -0.67 18.43
N ILE A 270 -13.21 -1.87 18.34
CA ILE A 270 -12.75 -2.63 19.51
C ILE A 270 -11.75 -1.80 20.32
N ALA A 271 -10.83 -1.09 19.66
CA ALA A 271 -9.81 -0.26 20.30
C ALA A 271 -10.35 1.02 20.96
N THR A 272 -11.62 1.38 20.72
CA THR A 272 -12.30 2.43 21.51
C THR A 272 -12.77 1.93 22.87
N ARG A 273 -13.05 0.62 22.98
CA ARG A 273 -13.58 -0.04 24.19
C ARG A 273 -12.53 -0.85 24.96
N ARG A 274 -11.40 -1.15 24.34
CA ARG A 274 -10.29 -1.94 24.89
C ARG A 274 -8.99 -1.14 24.80
N GLU A 275 -7.97 -1.63 25.49
CA GLU A 275 -6.65 -1.01 25.40
C GLU A 275 -6.09 -1.12 23.97
N ARG A 276 -5.86 0.02 23.33
CA ARG A 276 -5.44 0.12 21.93
C ARG A 276 -4.17 -0.67 21.62
N ASN A 277 -3.16 -0.57 22.52
CA ASN A 277 -1.91 -1.31 22.30
C ASN A 277 -2.11 -2.83 22.38
N ALA A 278 -3.04 -3.31 23.22
CA ALA A 278 -3.39 -4.73 23.27
C ALA A 278 -4.05 -5.19 21.96
N VAL A 279 -4.94 -4.38 21.41
CA VAL A 279 -5.59 -4.71 20.12
C VAL A 279 -4.56 -4.79 19.01
N ILE A 280 -3.64 -3.81 18.90
CA ILE A 280 -2.54 -3.85 17.91
C ILE A 280 -1.66 -5.10 18.13
N ALA A 281 -1.30 -5.42 19.37
CA ALA A 281 -0.48 -6.58 19.68
C ALA A 281 -1.15 -7.90 19.26
N ILE A 282 -2.44 -8.04 19.51
CA ILE A 282 -3.22 -9.22 19.10
C ILE A 282 -3.25 -9.33 17.57
N VAL A 283 -3.55 -8.24 16.86
CA VAL A 283 -3.62 -8.24 15.40
C VAL A 283 -2.26 -8.61 14.80
N MET A 284 -1.16 -7.95 15.21
CA MET A 284 0.19 -8.23 14.71
C MET A 284 0.64 -9.67 15.00
N THR A 285 0.29 -10.21 16.17
CA THR A 285 0.62 -11.61 16.50
C THR A 285 -0.20 -12.57 15.64
N THR A 286 -1.50 -12.31 15.49
CA THR A 286 -2.40 -13.16 14.70
C THR A 286 -2.02 -13.15 13.23
N SER A 287 -1.70 -11.98 12.66
CA SER A 287 -1.26 -11.88 11.26
C SER A 287 0.06 -12.62 11.02
N GLY A 288 1.04 -12.45 11.92
CA GLY A 288 2.31 -13.19 11.83
C GLY A 288 2.11 -14.71 11.86
N LEU A 289 1.26 -15.21 12.76
CA LEU A 289 0.92 -16.65 12.82
C LEU A 289 0.21 -17.12 11.54
N LEU A 290 -0.71 -16.31 11.00
CA LEU A 290 -1.39 -16.63 9.74
C LEU A 290 -0.43 -16.65 8.55
N GLY A 291 0.55 -15.73 8.49
CA GLY A 291 1.60 -15.74 7.48
C GLY A 291 2.44 -17.03 7.52
N VAL A 292 2.81 -17.48 8.72
CA VAL A 292 3.51 -18.78 8.89
C VAL A 292 2.60 -19.95 8.51
N THR A 293 1.33 -19.93 8.91
CA THR A 293 0.35 -20.95 8.55
C THR A 293 0.15 -21.05 7.05
N LEU A 294 0.08 -19.89 6.38
CA LEU A 294 -0.01 -19.80 4.91
C LEU A 294 1.18 -20.48 4.24
N ALA A 295 2.41 -20.19 4.69
CA ALA A 295 3.61 -20.79 4.14
C ALA A 295 3.70 -22.31 4.40
N LEU A 296 3.28 -22.74 5.59
CA LEU A 296 3.22 -24.17 5.95
C LEU A 296 2.16 -24.94 5.14
N ALA A 297 1.02 -24.33 4.83
CA ALA A 297 -0.05 -24.96 4.06
C ALA A 297 0.25 -25.06 2.56
N ALA A 298 1.07 -24.15 2.04
CA ALA A 298 1.33 -23.98 0.61
C ALA A 298 1.72 -25.28 -0.13
N PRO A 299 2.60 -26.16 0.39
CA PRO A 299 2.99 -27.38 -0.30
C PRO A 299 1.96 -28.54 -0.20
N PHE A 300 0.93 -28.41 0.65
CA PHE A 300 0.05 -29.54 0.96
C PHE A 300 -1.39 -29.38 0.47
N SER A 301 -1.95 -28.17 0.52
CA SER A 301 -3.38 -27.95 0.23
C SER A 301 -3.67 -26.58 -0.34
N PRO A 302 -4.02 -26.48 -1.62
CA PRO A 302 -4.43 -25.22 -2.23
C PRO A 302 -5.63 -24.58 -1.52
N VAL A 303 -6.57 -25.36 -1.05
CA VAL A 303 -7.79 -24.87 -0.38
C VAL A 303 -7.43 -24.18 0.95
N ILE A 304 -6.58 -24.82 1.76
CA ILE A 304 -6.12 -24.24 3.03
C ILE A 304 -5.26 -23.01 2.75
N THR A 305 -4.39 -23.08 1.73
CA THR A 305 -3.54 -21.96 1.32
C THR A 305 -4.37 -20.75 0.90
N ILE A 306 -5.42 -20.94 0.09
CA ILE A 306 -6.33 -19.85 -0.31
C ILE A 306 -7.03 -19.24 0.91
N GLY A 307 -7.59 -20.09 1.79
CA GLY A 307 -8.23 -19.62 3.02
C GLY A 307 -7.29 -18.84 3.93
N ALA A 308 -6.08 -19.38 4.15
CA ALA A 308 -5.04 -18.72 4.94
C ALA A 308 -4.58 -17.41 4.31
N ALA A 309 -4.43 -17.34 2.97
CA ALA A 309 -4.06 -16.12 2.24
C ALA A 309 -5.10 -15.01 2.41
N ILE A 310 -6.38 -15.33 2.30
CA ILE A 310 -7.47 -14.37 2.48
C ILE A 310 -7.50 -13.85 3.92
N LEU A 311 -7.41 -14.74 4.90
CA LEU A 311 -7.39 -14.35 6.31
C LEU A 311 -6.14 -13.55 6.67
N PHE A 312 -4.96 -13.98 6.22
CA PHE A 312 -3.71 -13.27 6.42
C PHE A 312 -3.78 -11.84 5.88
N GLY A 313 -4.20 -11.67 4.62
CA GLY A 313 -4.28 -10.34 4.00
C GLY A 313 -5.28 -9.41 4.69
N GLY A 314 -6.44 -9.94 5.12
CA GLY A 314 -7.42 -9.19 5.88
C GLY A 314 -6.90 -8.75 7.25
N ILE A 315 -6.31 -9.68 8.02
CA ILE A 315 -5.81 -9.40 9.37
C ILE A 315 -4.56 -8.52 9.34
N ALA A 316 -3.63 -8.72 8.41
CA ALA A 316 -2.43 -7.91 8.28
C ALA A 316 -2.71 -6.41 8.04
N THR A 317 -3.88 -6.07 7.49
CA THR A 317 -4.29 -4.68 7.28
C THR A 317 -5.16 -4.11 8.40
N ALA A 318 -5.67 -4.95 9.31
CA ALA A 318 -6.73 -4.62 10.24
C ALA A 318 -6.36 -3.57 11.30
N ASP A 319 -5.12 -3.48 11.72
CA ASP A 319 -4.67 -2.56 12.78
C ASP A 319 -4.32 -1.15 12.28
N SER A 320 -4.31 -0.91 10.95
CA SER A 320 -3.92 0.37 10.36
C SER A 320 -4.74 1.55 10.92
N GLY A 321 -6.06 1.42 11.01
CA GLY A 321 -6.94 2.44 11.60
C GLY A 321 -6.63 2.71 13.06
N THR A 322 -6.37 1.65 13.83
CA THR A 322 -6.05 1.70 15.26
C THR A 322 -4.70 2.38 15.50
N ILE A 323 -3.69 2.10 14.67
CA ILE A 323 -2.37 2.72 14.72
C ILE A 323 -2.47 4.21 14.39
N ASN A 324 -3.17 4.58 13.29
CA ASN A 324 -3.34 5.96 12.87
C ASN A 324 -4.06 6.82 13.91
N THR A 325 -5.19 6.33 14.45
CA THR A 325 -5.93 7.04 15.52
C THR A 325 -5.13 7.13 16.82
N GLY A 326 -4.31 6.09 17.09
CA GLY A 326 -3.38 6.09 18.25
C GLY A 326 -2.30 7.16 18.14
N LEU A 327 -1.68 7.30 16.98
CA LEU A 327 -0.71 8.36 16.72
C LEU A 327 -1.36 9.74 16.87
N PHE A 328 -2.52 9.96 16.26
CA PHE A 328 -3.22 11.24 16.31
C PHE A 328 -3.55 11.66 17.74
N ALA A 329 -3.92 10.71 18.61
CA ALA A 329 -4.19 10.94 20.03
C ALA A 329 -2.92 11.15 20.87
N ALA A 330 -1.79 10.55 20.46
CA ALA A 330 -0.52 10.64 21.19
C ALA A 330 0.35 11.82 20.77
N ALA A 331 0.13 12.37 19.58
CA ALA A 331 0.91 13.48 19.03
C ALA A 331 0.49 14.82 19.63
N ASP A 332 1.48 15.63 20.00
CA ASP A 332 1.25 16.99 20.50
C ASP A 332 0.52 17.84 19.44
N PRO A 333 -0.54 18.59 19.81
CA PRO A 333 -1.35 19.35 18.84
C PRO A 333 -0.54 20.23 17.88
N GLY A 334 0.45 20.96 18.39
CA GLY A 334 1.33 21.83 17.58
C GLY A 334 2.37 21.10 16.73
N ARG A 335 2.50 19.77 16.85
CA ARG A 335 3.51 18.95 16.16
C ARG A 335 2.88 17.79 15.38
N ARG A 336 1.55 17.70 15.33
CA ARG A 336 0.83 16.61 14.65
C ARG A 336 1.29 16.41 13.21
N GLY A 337 1.46 17.48 12.45
CA GLY A 337 1.93 17.40 11.07
C GLY A 337 3.30 16.74 10.95
N ALA A 338 4.24 17.08 11.82
CA ALA A 338 5.57 16.48 11.83
C ALA A 338 5.55 14.99 12.23
N PHE A 339 4.68 14.61 13.19
CA PHE A 339 4.49 13.19 13.54
C PHE A 339 3.83 12.40 12.40
N LEU A 340 2.85 12.98 11.70
CA LEU A 340 2.23 12.33 10.53
C LEU A 340 3.24 12.16 9.39
N ALA A 341 4.13 13.12 9.17
CA ALA A 341 5.22 13.00 8.20
C ALA A 341 6.19 11.86 8.59
N LEU A 342 6.64 11.82 9.84
CA LEU A 342 7.52 10.76 10.34
C LEU A 342 6.87 9.38 10.25
N HIS A 343 5.58 9.30 10.54
CA HIS A 343 4.77 8.10 10.42
C HIS A 343 4.67 7.60 8.97
N ALA A 344 4.36 8.50 8.04
CA ALA A 344 4.34 8.16 6.62
C ALA A 344 5.72 7.71 6.10
N MET A 345 6.79 8.40 6.51
CA MET A 345 8.16 8.01 6.15
C MET A 345 8.53 6.62 6.73
N SER A 346 8.16 6.33 7.97
CA SER A 346 8.39 5.02 8.59
C SER A 346 7.64 3.92 7.82
N GLY A 347 6.34 4.10 7.55
CA GLY A 347 5.52 3.11 6.88
C GLY A 347 5.94 2.86 5.43
N PHE A 348 5.97 3.91 4.61
CA PHE A 348 6.32 3.74 3.19
C PHE A 348 7.81 3.48 2.97
N GLY A 349 8.70 3.93 3.87
CA GLY A 349 10.10 3.54 3.89
C GLY A 349 10.27 2.04 4.15
N ALA A 350 9.53 1.50 5.12
CA ALA A 350 9.47 0.06 5.35
C ALA A 350 8.92 -0.68 4.11
N SER A 351 7.86 -0.15 3.47
CA SER A 351 7.31 -0.73 2.24
C SER A 351 8.31 -0.74 1.07
N ALA A 352 9.24 0.19 1.02
CA ALA A 352 10.29 0.21 0.01
C ALA A 352 11.35 -0.87 0.23
N ILE A 353 11.65 -1.19 1.48
CA ILE A 353 12.79 -2.07 1.85
C ILE A 353 12.32 -3.51 2.05
N SER A 354 11.17 -3.74 2.67
CA SER A 354 10.76 -5.07 3.12
C SER A 354 10.57 -6.10 2.01
N PRO A 355 9.98 -5.77 0.83
CA PRO A 355 9.90 -6.73 -0.27
C PRO A 355 11.28 -7.18 -0.77
N ILE A 356 12.27 -6.29 -0.74
CA ILE A 356 13.65 -6.59 -1.13
C ILE A 356 14.27 -7.58 -0.14
N LEU A 357 14.18 -7.29 1.16
CA LEU A 357 14.74 -8.15 2.20
C LEU A 357 14.07 -9.52 2.24
N PHE A 358 12.76 -9.57 2.00
CA PHE A 358 12.01 -10.83 1.90
C PHE A 358 12.49 -11.65 0.70
N GLY A 359 12.64 -11.03 -0.48
CA GLY A 359 13.17 -11.69 -1.67
C GLY A 359 14.63 -12.16 -1.49
N LEU A 360 15.46 -11.35 -0.85
CA LEU A 360 16.83 -11.74 -0.52
C LEU A 360 16.85 -12.97 0.41
N LEU A 361 15.96 -13.01 1.39
CA LEU A 361 15.85 -14.16 2.28
C LEU A 361 15.38 -15.41 1.53
N LEU A 362 14.46 -15.28 0.58
CA LEU A 362 14.08 -16.38 -0.31
C LEU A 362 15.31 -16.88 -1.11
N ASP A 363 16.06 -16.01 -1.75
CA ASP A 363 17.27 -16.37 -2.51
C ASP A 363 18.29 -17.13 -1.62
N LEU A 364 18.56 -16.62 -0.42
CA LEU A 364 19.52 -17.20 0.52
C LEU A 364 19.08 -18.57 1.08
N THR A 365 17.80 -18.88 1.06
CA THR A 365 17.25 -20.11 1.62
C THR A 365 16.82 -21.14 0.56
N GLY A 366 17.14 -20.87 -0.71
CA GLY A 366 17.00 -21.80 -1.82
C GLY A 366 16.00 -21.42 -2.89
N GLY A 367 15.49 -20.17 -2.84
CA GLY A 367 14.60 -19.58 -3.81
C GLY A 367 13.12 -19.88 -3.59
N SER A 368 12.28 -19.09 -4.24
CA SER A 368 10.81 -19.20 -4.16
C SER A 368 10.23 -20.51 -4.71
N GLY A 369 11.05 -21.33 -5.37
CA GLY A 369 10.69 -22.71 -5.76
C GLY A 369 10.75 -23.71 -4.60
N ARG A 370 11.21 -23.35 -3.41
CA ARG A 370 11.33 -24.25 -2.25
C ARG A 370 10.35 -23.86 -1.14
N ALA A 371 9.51 -24.80 -0.70
CA ALA A 371 8.57 -24.56 0.40
C ALA A 371 9.26 -24.10 1.69
N SER A 372 10.44 -24.66 2.02
CA SER A 372 11.21 -24.27 3.20
C SER A 372 11.64 -22.79 3.17
N ALA A 373 11.93 -22.23 2.00
CA ALA A 373 12.30 -20.81 1.85
C ALA A 373 11.14 -19.90 2.26
N TRP A 374 9.93 -20.20 1.83
CA TRP A 374 8.73 -19.46 2.23
C TRP A 374 8.46 -19.53 3.72
N ILE A 375 8.61 -20.72 4.32
CA ILE A 375 8.42 -20.92 5.77
C ILE A 375 9.41 -20.05 6.55
N ILE A 376 10.70 -20.07 6.19
CA ILE A 376 11.74 -19.26 6.84
C ILE A 376 11.45 -17.77 6.67
N ALA A 377 11.06 -17.34 5.46
CA ALA A 377 10.79 -15.94 5.16
C ALA A 377 9.60 -15.39 5.97
N PHE A 378 8.48 -16.13 6.02
CA PHE A 378 7.31 -15.72 6.80
C PHE A 378 7.55 -15.84 8.32
N ALA A 379 8.30 -16.86 8.78
CA ALA A 379 8.67 -16.97 10.19
C ALA A 379 9.57 -15.79 10.63
N THR A 380 10.50 -15.38 9.77
CA THR A 380 11.34 -14.18 10.01
C THR A 380 10.50 -12.91 10.08
N GLN A 381 9.54 -12.73 9.15
CA GLN A 381 8.62 -11.58 9.19
C GLN A 381 7.75 -11.60 10.45
N ALA A 382 7.22 -12.75 10.84
CA ALA A 382 6.45 -12.91 12.07
C ALA A 382 7.27 -12.56 13.31
N ALA A 383 8.55 -12.98 13.37
CA ALA A 383 9.47 -12.62 14.46
C ALA A 383 9.73 -11.12 14.52
N ILE A 384 9.91 -10.45 13.36
CA ILE A 384 10.06 -8.99 13.29
C ILE A 384 8.80 -8.30 13.81
N ASN A 385 7.61 -8.73 13.38
CA ASN A 385 6.35 -8.16 13.84
C ASN A 385 6.14 -8.36 15.35
N ALA A 386 6.60 -9.50 15.90
CA ALA A 386 6.51 -9.80 17.34
C ALA A 386 7.34 -8.85 18.22
N LEU A 387 8.30 -8.11 17.67
CA LEU A 387 9.11 -7.14 18.44
C LEU A 387 8.23 -6.07 19.10
N TRP A 388 7.16 -5.63 18.44
CA TRP A 388 6.27 -4.62 19.00
C TRP A 388 5.38 -5.16 20.14
N PRO A 389 4.62 -6.28 19.97
CA PRO A 389 3.91 -6.95 21.07
C PRO A 389 4.80 -7.28 22.26
N LEU A 390 6.01 -7.80 22.04
CA LEU A 390 6.97 -8.09 23.11
C LEU A 390 7.36 -6.83 23.87
N SER A 391 7.66 -5.74 23.17
CA SER A 391 7.98 -4.45 23.81
C SER A 391 6.83 -3.91 24.67
N TYR A 392 5.59 -4.21 24.30
CA TYR A 392 4.39 -3.85 25.04
C TYR A 392 4.22 -4.69 26.32
N VAL A 393 4.39 -6.02 26.22
CA VAL A 393 4.27 -6.94 27.37
C VAL A 393 5.36 -6.69 28.41
N LEU A 394 6.61 -6.51 27.98
CA LEU A 394 7.76 -6.27 28.88
C LEU A 394 7.65 -4.96 29.68
N LYS A 395 6.90 -3.97 29.19
CA LYS A 395 6.67 -2.71 29.91
C LYS A 395 5.50 -2.73 30.91
N ARG A 396 4.71 -3.79 30.90
CA ARG A 396 3.64 -4.01 31.90
C ARG A 396 4.12 -4.73 33.14
N ARG A 397 5.29 -5.34 33.07
CA ARG A 397 6.00 -5.91 34.23
C ARG A 397 6.96 -4.86 34.79
#